data_436aa21c57a4385c3ada26fc72836fe8
#
_entry.id   436aa21c57a4385c3ada26fc72836fe8
#
_cell.length_a   1.000
_cell.length_b   1.000
_cell.length_c   1.000
_cell.angle_alpha   90.00
_cell.angle_beta   90.00
_cell.angle_gamma   90.00
#
_symmetry.space_group_name_H-M   'P 1'
#
loop_
_entity.id
_entity.type
_entity.pdbx_description
1 polymer ?
#
loop_
_entity_poly.entity_id
_entity_poly.type
_entity_poly.pdbx_seq_one_letter_code
_entity_poly.pdbx_strand_id
1 'polypeptide(L)'
;MKRLVSILLLVCLTSLAGRGQLTLRQISFGLNAGGMNYLGDLNHQSMLGKLNMGYGATVRYLIDNRWSLRIDGAYGTVEGGNPDYIVRRNLSFKSNIYEASLRAEFNFLPFSTADRQYRWTPYIFGGIGLFHFNPTAKYVNSSGEVVEVDLQPLRTEGQGTNEYPDRQPYALTVPMMPFGVGFRFKPNDMLTFGVEYGFRKTWTDYLDDVSTTYVGKELLDRYHSDGVAAILADRSGEVQAGYVNAVGIERGDDSLNDWYAYLNAYVSFRLDKVLWFVGKKRCDMRH
;
A
#
# COMPACT_ATOMS: atom_id res chain seq x y z
N MET A 1 17.30 25.55 9.95
CA MET A 1 17.09 24.31 9.18
C MET A 1 15.93 24.41 8.18
N LYS A 2 14.70 24.78 8.54
CA LYS A 2 13.54 24.85 7.61
C LYS A 2 13.79 25.77 6.39
N ARG A 3 14.39 26.94 6.54
CA ARG A 3 14.72 27.85 5.43
C ARG A 3 15.78 27.34 4.46
N LEU A 4 16.78 26.59 4.95
CA LEU A 4 17.82 25.97 4.10
C LEU A 4 17.24 24.84 3.24
N VAL A 5 16.35 24.03 3.80
CA VAL A 5 15.65 22.95 3.06
C VAL A 5 14.73 23.54 1.98
N SER A 6 14.02 24.65 2.28
CA SER A 6 13.20 25.34 1.28
C SER A 6 14.02 25.95 0.15
N ILE A 7 15.19 26.52 0.45
CA ILE A 7 16.09 27.07 -0.57
C ILE A 7 16.70 25.97 -1.43
N LEU A 8 17.09 24.83 -0.82
CA LEU A 8 17.60 23.67 -1.57
C LEU A 8 16.53 23.09 -2.50
N LEU A 9 15.29 22.97 -2.01
CA LEU A 9 14.14 22.52 -2.82
C LEU A 9 13.85 23.49 -3.99
N LEU A 10 13.93 24.80 -3.73
CA LEU A 10 13.72 25.82 -4.77
C LEU A 10 14.84 25.79 -5.83
N VAL A 11 16.10 25.63 -5.43
CA VAL A 11 17.24 25.50 -6.32
C VAL A 11 17.18 24.21 -7.14
N CYS A 12 16.75 23.09 -6.54
CA CYS A 12 16.50 21.85 -7.29
C CYS A 12 15.35 22.00 -8.30
N LEU A 13 14.27 22.67 -7.93
CA LEU A 13 13.12 22.92 -8.83
C LEU A 13 13.49 23.86 -9.99
N THR A 14 14.29 24.91 -9.75
CA THR A 14 14.72 25.84 -10.81
C THR A 14 15.78 25.24 -11.74
N SER A 15 16.65 24.35 -11.26
CA SER A 15 17.63 23.65 -12.09
C SER A 15 16.98 22.60 -13.02
N LEU A 16 15.84 22.02 -12.62
CA LEU A 16 15.04 21.14 -13.46
C LEU A 16 14.26 21.89 -14.56
N ALA A 17 13.86 23.13 -14.33
CA ALA A 17 13.13 23.95 -15.30
C ALA A 17 13.99 24.43 -16.49
N GLY A 18 15.32 24.40 -16.36
CA GLY A 18 16.25 25.01 -17.35
C GLY A 18 16.63 24.13 -18.55
N ARG A 19 16.29 22.82 -18.61
CA ARG A 19 16.78 21.92 -19.67
C ARG A 19 15.76 20.93 -20.25
N GLY A 20 14.50 20.99 -19.91
CA GLY A 20 13.55 19.96 -20.32
C GLY A 20 12.30 20.50 -20.99
N GLN A 21 12.30 20.64 -22.30
CA GLN A 21 11.05 20.52 -23.02
C GLN A 21 10.54 19.08 -22.78
N LEU A 22 9.47 18.94 -22.00
CA LEU A 22 8.76 17.66 -21.79
C LEU A 22 8.33 17.12 -23.17
N THR A 23 9.12 16.20 -23.69
CA THR A 23 8.79 15.57 -24.97
C THR A 23 7.82 14.42 -24.70
N LEU A 24 6.67 14.40 -25.37
CA LEU A 24 5.68 13.34 -25.30
C LEU A 24 6.26 11.94 -25.58
N ARG A 25 7.40 11.88 -26.25
CA ARG A 25 8.15 10.64 -26.51
C ARG A 25 8.69 9.98 -25.24
N GLN A 26 8.87 10.74 -24.16
CA GLN A 26 9.41 10.30 -22.88
C GLN A 26 8.32 9.90 -21.89
N ILE A 27 7.04 10.17 -22.23
CA ILE A 27 5.92 9.87 -21.35
C ILE A 27 5.26 8.56 -21.77
N SER A 28 5.02 7.69 -20.79
CA SER A 28 4.22 6.48 -20.96
C SER A 28 3.16 6.38 -19.86
N PHE A 29 2.00 5.86 -20.23
CA PHE A 29 0.91 5.52 -19.34
C PHE A 29 0.84 4.01 -19.21
N GLY A 30 0.65 3.49 -18.00
CA GLY A 30 0.58 2.07 -17.72
C GLY A 30 -0.58 1.69 -16.83
N LEU A 31 -1.01 0.44 -16.96
CA LEU A 31 -1.96 -0.22 -16.06
C LEU A 31 -1.29 -1.45 -15.49
N ASN A 32 -1.57 -1.75 -14.24
CA ASN A 32 -1.03 -2.92 -13.56
C ASN A 32 -2.12 -3.66 -12.78
N ALA A 33 -1.91 -4.96 -12.60
CA ALA A 33 -2.72 -5.81 -11.75
C ALA A 33 -1.83 -6.88 -11.09
N GLY A 34 -2.20 -7.32 -9.89
CA GLY A 34 -1.42 -8.31 -9.16
C GLY A 34 -1.95 -8.63 -7.79
N GLY A 35 -1.09 -9.10 -6.90
CA GLY A 35 -1.42 -9.48 -5.54
C GLY A 35 -0.74 -8.61 -4.49
N MET A 36 -1.52 -8.11 -3.54
CA MET A 36 -1.03 -7.44 -2.34
C MET A 36 -1.01 -8.41 -1.16
N ASN A 37 0.00 -8.31 -0.31
CA ASN A 37 0.17 -9.13 0.88
C ASN A 37 0.57 -8.27 2.08
N TYR A 38 -0.06 -8.52 3.23
CA TYR A 38 0.27 -7.89 4.50
C TYR A 38 1.50 -8.55 5.15
N LEU A 39 2.33 -7.77 5.81
CA LEU A 39 3.53 -8.16 6.55
C LEU A 39 3.57 -7.41 7.88
N GLY A 40 3.18 -8.06 8.96
CA GLY A 40 3.12 -7.50 10.32
C GLY A 40 2.63 -8.54 11.32
N ASP A 41 2.09 -8.10 12.45
CA ASP A 41 1.77 -8.90 13.63
C ASP A 41 0.82 -10.06 13.40
N LEU A 42 -0.14 -9.91 12.51
CA LEU A 42 -1.13 -10.94 12.19
C LEU A 42 -0.76 -11.80 10.96
N ASN A 43 0.49 -11.73 10.50
CA ASN A 43 0.98 -12.57 9.41
C ASN A 43 2.34 -13.19 9.75
N HIS A 44 2.32 -14.37 10.32
CA HIS A 44 3.54 -15.17 10.57
C HIS A 44 3.91 -16.10 9.40
N GLN A 45 3.17 -16.06 8.30
CA GLN A 45 3.42 -16.89 7.12
C GLN A 45 4.22 -16.11 6.06
N SER A 46 4.76 -16.84 5.10
CA SER A 46 5.73 -16.39 4.08
C SER A 46 5.36 -15.07 3.38
N MET A 47 6.36 -14.40 2.82
CA MET A 47 6.25 -13.18 1.99
C MET A 47 5.26 -13.28 0.81
N LEU A 48 4.79 -14.47 0.47
CA LEU A 48 3.81 -14.75 -0.60
C LEU A 48 2.57 -15.48 -0.05
N GLY A 49 2.23 -15.33 1.24
CA GLY A 49 1.16 -16.07 1.89
C GLY A 49 -0.20 -15.85 1.22
N LYS A 50 -0.94 -14.87 1.67
CA LYS A 50 -2.28 -14.57 1.16
C LYS A 50 -2.23 -13.37 0.24
N LEU A 51 -2.28 -13.61 -1.08
CA LEU A 51 -2.28 -12.57 -2.09
C LEU A 51 -3.71 -12.14 -2.41
N ASN A 52 -4.03 -10.89 -2.13
CA ASN A 52 -5.30 -10.27 -2.49
C ASN A 52 -5.13 -9.38 -3.71
N MET A 53 -6.16 -9.30 -4.55
CA MET A 53 -6.10 -8.55 -5.80
C MET A 53 -5.83 -7.07 -5.57
N GLY A 54 -4.92 -6.53 -6.39
CA GLY A 54 -4.59 -5.13 -6.49
C GLY A 54 -4.52 -4.67 -7.95
N TYR A 55 -4.90 -3.42 -8.19
CA TYR A 55 -4.92 -2.77 -9.49
C TYR A 55 -4.30 -1.39 -9.39
N GLY A 56 -3.72 -0.91 -10.46
CA GLY A 56 -3.13 0.42 -10.46
C GLY A 56 -2.94 1.00 -11.84
N ALA A 57 -2.64 2.31 -11.82
CA ALA A 57 -2.28 3.07 -13.01
C ALA A 57 -1.00 3.85 -12.74
N THR A 58 -0.21 4.04 -13.78
CA THR A 58 1.08 4.73 -13.67
C THR A 58 1.27 5.72 -14.80
N VAL A 59 1.94 6.82 -14.49
CA VAL A 59 2.50 7.73 -15.49
C VAL A 59 4.00 7.77 -15.27
N ARG A 60 4.76 7.41 -16.29
CA ARG A 60 6.23 7.37 -16.24
C ARG A 60 6.80 8.39 -17.19
N TYR A 61 7.79 9.13 -16.71
CA TYR A 61 8.63 10.03 -17.48
C TYR A 61 10.06 9.49 -17.52
N LEU A 62 10.56 9.22 -18.71
CA LEU A 62 11.94 8.78 -18.94
C LEU A 62 12.85 9.99 -19.00
N ILE A 63 13.69 10.19 -17.99
CA ILE A 63 14.66 11.30 -17.92
C ILE A 63 15.78 11.04 -18.94
N ASP A 64 16.34 9.82 -18.89
CA ASP A 64 17.34 9.32 -19.80
C ASP A 64 17.19 7.79 -20.02
N ASN A 65 18.18 7.13 -20.62
CA ASN A 65 18.12 5.70 -20.90
C ASN A 65 18.18 4.82 -19.63
N ARG A 66 18.50 5.37 -18.47
CA ARG A 66 18.63 4.65 -17.20
C ARG A 66 17.67 5.15 -16.13
N TRP A 67 17.38 6.43 -16.08
CA TRP A 67 16.56 7.02 -15.04
C TRP A 67 15.17 7.39 -15.52
N SER A 68 14.18 7.07 -14.71
CA SER A 68 12.79 7.49 -14.89
C SER A 68 12.19 8.00 -13.59
N LEU A 69 11.25 8.92 -13.71
CA LEU A 69 10.31 9.28 -12.65
C LEU A 69 8.95 8.68 -12.97
N ARG A 70 8.26 8.22 -11.94
CA ARG A 70 6.97 7.59 -12.07
C ARG A 70 6.01 8.05 -10.97
N ILE A 71 4.81 8.42 -11.37
CA ILE A 71 3.67 8.63 -10.48
C ILE A 71 2.79 7.40 -10.56
N ASP A 72 2.43 6.84 -9.43
CA ASP A 72 1.58 5.66 -9.31
C ASP A 72 0.36 5.95 -8.47
N GLY A 73 -0.77 5.40 -8.88
CA GLY A 73 -1.94 5.21 -8.05
C GLY A 73 -2.30 3.74 -8.04
N ALA A 74 -2.62 3.17 -6.88
CA ALA A 74 -3.08 1.79 -6.79
C ALA A 74 -4.20 1.63 -5.76
N TYR A 75 -5.02 0.62 -6.00
CA TYR A 75 -6.07 0.13 -5.12
C TYR A 75 -5.91 -1.37 -4.96
N GLY A 76 -6.13 -1.86 -3.75
CA GLY A 76 -6.14 -3.30 -3.49
C GLY A 76 -6.58 -3.59 -2.07
N THR A 77 -6.42 -4.83 -1.67
CA THR A 77 -6.81 -5.29 -0.35
C THR A 77 -5.64 -6.03 0.29
N VAL A 78 -5.48 -5.86 1.58
CA VAL A 78 -4.62 -6.69 2.42
C VAL A 78 -5.46 -7.31 3.52
N GLU A 79 -5.08 -8.49 3.96
CA GLU A 79 -5.73 -9.17 5.06
C GLU A 79 -4.71 -9.99 5.84
N GLY A 80 -4.96 -10.17 7.12
CA GLY A 80 -4.16 -10.96 8.03
C GLY A 80 -5.03 -11.64 9.08
N GLY A 81 -4.41 -12.51 9.84
CA GLY A 81 -5.06 -13.31 10.86
C GLY A 81 -5.02 -14.79 10.55
N ASN A 82 -4.74 -15.56 11.55
CA ASN A 82 -4.77 -17.02 11.47
C ASN A 82 -5.28 -17.57 12.80
N PRO A 83 -6.54 -18.03 12.82
CA PRO A 83 -7.14 -18.62 14.03
C PRO A 83 -6.42 -19.91 14.47
N ASP A 84 -5.70 -20.60 13.58
CA ASP A 84 -5.14 -21.92 13.87
C ASP A 84 -3.78 -21.89 14.60
N TYR A 85 -3.03 -20.76 14.57
CA TYR A 85 -1.65 -20.73 15.08
C TYR A 85 -1.47 -20.12 16.46
N ILE A 86 -2.30 -19.16 16.87
CA ILE A 86 -2.19 -18.51 18.17
C ILE A 86 -3.57 -18.44 18.82
N VAL A 87 -3.93 -19.50 19.53
CA VAL A 87 -5.18 -19.60 20.30
C VAL A 87 -5.45 -18.35 21.15
N ARG A 88 -4.39 -17.70 21.63
CA ARG A 88 -4.49 -16.50 22.48
C ARG A 88 -4.86 -15.22 21.74
N ARG A 89 -4.57 -15.10 20.45
CA ARG A 89 -4.90 -13.88 19.69
C ARG A 89 -6.20 -14.00 18.92
N ASN A 90 -6.40 -15.03 18.12
CA ASN A 90 -7.57 -15.27 17.25
C ASN A 90 -8.11 -14.01 16.58
N LEU A 91 -7.19 -13.08 16.21
CA LEU A 91 -7.52 -11.83 15.57
C LEU A 91 -7.43 -11.97 14.07
N SER A 92 -8.27 -11.25 13.36
CA SER A 92 -8.23 -11.18 11.90
C SER A 92 -8.72 -9.82 11.44
N PHE A 93 -8.14 -9.34 10.35
CA PHE A 93 -8.54 -8.08 9.73
C PHE A 93 -8.54 -8.19 8.21
N LYS A 94 -9.22 -7.25 7.60
CA LYS A 94 -9.16 -6.96 6.17
C LYS A 94 -9.13 -5.45 6.01
N SER A 95 -8.23 -4.93 5.14
CA SER A 95 -8.13 -3.51 4.89
C SER A 95 -8.04 -3.23 3.39
N ASN A 96 -8.85 -2.30 2.91
CA ASN A 96 -8.74 -1.76 1.57
C ASN A 96 -7.67 -0.67 1.56
N ILE A 97 -6.75 -0.77 0.61
CA ILE A 97 -5.62 0.15 0.45
C ILE A 97 -5.84 1.02 -0.79
N TYR A 98 -5.69 2.32 -0.62
CA TYR A 98 -5.58 3.31 -1.70
C TYR A 98 -4.22 3.96 -1.59
N GLU A 99 -3.35 3.80 -2.57
CA GLU A 99 -2.01 4.40 -2.55
C GLU A 99 -1.80 5.40 -3.68
N ALA A 100 -1.04 6.47 -3.38
CA ALA A 100 -0.48 7.38 -4.35
C ALA A 100 1.00 7.60 -4.05
N SER A 101 1.89 7.49 -5.04
CA SER A 101 3.32 7.61 -4.81
C SER A 101 4.07 8.22 -5.99
N LEU A 102 5.20 8.86 -5.66
CA LEU A 102 6.21 9.32 -6.58
C LEU A 102 7.46 8.44 -6.42
N ARG A 103 7.92 7.83 -7.51
CA ARG A 103 9.03 6.88 -7.51
C ARG A 103 10.09 7.27 -8.52
N ALA A 104 11.36 7.08 -8.16
CA ALA A 104 12.49 7.06 -9.08
C ALA A 104 12.80 5.60 -9.45
N GLU A 105 13.13 5.36 -10.71
CA GLU A 105 13.52 4.04 -11.22
C GLU A 105 14.90 4.12 -11.85
N PHE A 106 15.70 3.08 -11.64
CA PHE A 106 17.01 2.93 -12.27
C PHE A 106 17.07 1.62 -13.07
N ASN A 107 17.25 1.74 -14.39
CA ASN A 107 17.42 0.63 -15.31
C ASN A 107 18.89 0.18 -15.35
N PHE A 108 19.16 -1.08 -15.12
CA PHE A 108 20.54 -1.63 -15.20
C PHE A 108 21.08 -1.67 -16.62
N LEU A 109 20.21 -1.89 -17.61
CA LEU A 109 20.57 -1.77 -19.03
C LEU A 109 19.95 -0.48 -19.61
N PRO A 110 20.62 0.18 -20.57
CA PRO A 110 20.07 1.36 -21.22
C PRO A 110 18.74 1.01 -21.90
N PHE A 111 17.64 1.53 -21.38
CA PHE A 111 16.29 1.23 -21.84
C PHE A 111 15.68 2.48 -22.48
N SER A 112 16.05 2.72 -23.74
CA SER A 112 15.52 3.85 -24.51
C SER A 112 14.31 3.41 -25.34
N THR A 113 13.33 4.32 -25.45
CA THR A 113 12.22 4.14 -26.38
C THR A 113 12.62 4.27 -27.85
N ALA A 114 13.78 4.85 -28.13
CA ALA A 114 14.30 5.07 -29.50
C ALA A 114 15.35 4.03 -29.92
N ASP A 115 16.00 3.38 -28.97
CA ASP A 115 17.09 2.42 -29.25
C ASP A 115 16.54 0.98 -29.23
N ARG A 116 16.86 0.22 -30.28
CA ARG A 116 16.47 -1.19 -30.43
C ARG A 116 17.48 -2.17 -29.83
N GLN A 117 18.63 -1.68 -29.34
CA GLN A 117 19.70 -2.54 -28.86
C GLN A 117 19.28 -3.33 -27.61
N TYR A 118 18.59 -2.68 -26.66
CA TYR A 118 18.11 -3.34 -25.45
C TYR A 118 16.58 -3.33 -25.38
N ARG A 119 15.99 -4.52 -25.58
CA ARG A 119 14.53 -4.72 -25.49
C ARG A 119 14.03 -5.06 -24.10
N TRP A 120 14.93 -5.33 -23.16
CA TRP A 120 14.61 -5.69 -21.79
C TRP A 120 15.61 -5.06 -20.80
N THR A 121 15.17 -4.89 -19.57
CA THR A 121 16.05 -4.43 -18.48
C THR A 121 15.46 -4.85 -17.14
N PRO A 122 16.29 -5.38 -16.23
CA PRO A 122 15.97 -5.35 -14.82
C PRO A 122 16.12 -3.90 -14.32
N TYR A 123 15.36 -3.54 -13.28
CA TYR A 123 15.44 -2.21 -12.66
C TYR A 123 15.11 -2.31 -11.19
N ILE A 124 15.56 -1.30 -10.45
CA ILE A 124 15.17 -1.05 -9.07
C ILE A 124 14.36 0.25 -9.03
N PHE A 125 13.53 0.38 -8.01
CA PHE A 125 12.80 1.61 -7.77
C PHE A 125 12.70 1.90 -6.28
N GLY A 126 12.55 3.18 -5.96
CA GLY A 126 12.28 3.69 -4.63
C GLY A 126 11.58 5.03 -4.69
N GLY A 127 10.86 5.38 -3.63
CA GLY A 127 10.11 6.63 -3.65
C GLY A 127 9.45 6.96 -2.32
N ILE A 128 8.51 7.89 -2.39
CA ILE A 128 7.69 8.33 -1.27
C ILE A 128 6.23 8.36 -1.72
N GLY A 129 5.33 8.16 -0.79
CA GLY A 129 3.90 8.21 -1.06
C GLY A 129 3.07 8.33 0.19
N LEU A 130 1.78 8.36 -0.05
CA LEU A 130 0.74 8.28 0.98
C LEU A 130 -0.14 7.08 0.66
N PHE A 131 -0.64 6.43 1.69
CA PHE A 131 -1.69 5.45 1.53
C PHE A 131 -2.79 5.67 2.56
N HIS A 132 -4.00 5.37 2.14
CA HIS A 132 -5.19 5.32 2.98
C HIS A 132 -5.57 3.87 3.18
N PHE A 133 -5.89 3.50 4.41
CA PHE A 133 -6.31 2.16 4.81
C PHE A 133 -7.45 2.26 5.80
N ASN A 134 -8.24 1.19 5.91
CA ASN A 134 -9.31 1.10 6.91
C ASN A 134 -9.46 -0.37 7.31
N PRO A 135 -8.90 -0.79 8.44
CA PRO A 135 -9.02 -2.15 8.92
C PRO A 135 -10.46 -2.45 9.36
N THR A 136 -11.00 -3.55 8.84
CA THR A 136 -12.32 -4.09 9.18
C THR A 136 -12.19 -5.49 9.73
N ALA A 137 -13.14 -5.90 10.56
CA ALA A 137 -13.26 -7.28 11.00
C ALA A 137 -14.72 -7.75 10.95
N LYS A 138 -14.89 -9.07 10.87
CA LYS A 138 -16.21 -9.71 10.88
C LYS A 138 -16.48 -10.34 12.24
N TYR A 139 -17.68 -10.19 12.73
CA TYR A 139 -18.16 -10.90 13.91
C TYR A 139 -19.61 -11.37 13.70
N VAL A 140 -20.06 -12.31 14.54
CA VAL A 140 -21.45 -12.78 14.52
C VAL A 140 -22.21 -11.99 15.58
N ASN A 141 -23.26 -11.28 15.16
CA ASN A 141 -24.10 -10.52 16.08
C ASN A 141 -25.05 -11.43 16.87
N SER A 142 -25.81 -10.86 17.80
CA SER A 142 -26.79 -11.58 18.64
C SER A 142 -27.92 -12.24 17.84
N SER A 143 -28.16 -11.80 16.60
CA SER A 143 -29.15 -12.38 15.68
C SER A 143 -28.60 -13.55 14.86
N GLY A 144 -27.28 -13.87 15.00
CA GLY A 144 -26.60 -14.91 14.22
C GLY A 144 -26.13 -14.46 12.84
N GLU A 145 -26.17 -13.16 12.54
CA GLU A 145 -25.72 -12.60 11.26
C GLU A 145 -24.24 -12.21 11.32
N VAL A 146 -23.52 -12.43 10.22
CA VAL A 146 -22.14 -11.98 10.06
C VAL A 146 -22.14 -10.50 9.66
N VAL A 147 -21.60 -9.65 10.52
CA VAL A 147 -21.47 -8.20 10.31
C VAL A 147 -20.01 -7.84 10.16
N GLU A 148 -19.69 -6.98 9.19
CA GLU A 148 -18.36 -6.40 9.00
C GLU A 148 -18.37 -4.96 9.55
N VAL A 149 -17.40 -4.62 10.39
CA VAL A 149 -17.30 -3.31 11.04
C VAL A 149 -15.89 -2.75 10.93
N ASP A 150 -15.79 -1.43 10.91
CA ASP A 150 -14.53 -0.70 10.94
C ASP A 150 -13.92 -0.79 12.35
N LEU A 151 -12.63 -1.14 12.45
CA LEU A 151 -11.96 -1.34 13.73
C LEU A 151 -11.49 -0.02 14.36
N GLN A 152 -11.01 0.94 13.57
CA GLN A 152 -10.48 2.21 14.07
C GLN A 152 -11.45 2.96 15.01
N PRO A 153 -12.76 3.09 14.73
CA PRO A 153 -13.69 3.76 15.64
C PRO A 153 -13.90 3.01 16.96
N LEU A 154 -13.69 1.68 16.95
CA LEU A 154 -13.92 0.83 18.14
C LEU A 154 -12.84 0.99 19.21
N ARG A 155 -11.67 1.56 18.84
CA ARG A 155 -10.58 1.82 19.80
C ARG A 155 -10.20 0.59 20.62
N THR A 156 -9.99 -0.52 19.94
CA THR A 156 -9.83 -1.88 20.52
C THR A 156 -8.71 -2.00 21.56
N GLU A 157 -7.76 -1.06 21.56
CA GLU A 157 -6.66 -0.94 22.53
C GLU A 157 -6.82 0.26 23.48
N GLY A 158 -8.04 0.81 23.60
CA GLY A 158 -8.35 1.92 24.51
C GLY A 158 -7.82 3.28 24.05
N GLN A 159 -7.59 3.46 22.73
CA GLN A 159 -7.09 4.71 22.18
C GLN A 159 -8.04 5.89 22.48
N GLY A 160 -7.49 6.98 23.02
CA GLY A 160 -8.24 8.20 23.38
C GLY A 160 -9.11 8.04 24.62
N THR A 161 -8.91 7.00 25.43
CA THR A 161 -9.57 6.87 26.74
C THR A 161 -8.75 7.56 27.84
N ASN A 162 -9.40 7.91 28.94
CA ASN A 162 -8.72 8.53 30.08
C ASN A 162 -7.74 7.60 30.77
N GLU A 163 -7.97 6.29 30.68
CA GLU A 163 -7.12 5.24 31.28
C GLU A 163 -5.82 5.03 30.48
N TYR A 164 -5.83 5.35 29.18
CA TYR A 164 -4.69 5.25 28.28
C TYR A 164 -4.44 6.55 27.52
N PRO A 165 -4.05 7.63 28.23
CA PRO A 165 -3.93 8.97 27.63
C PRO A 165 -2.85 9.08 26.55
N ASP A 166 -1.85 8.19 26.59
CA ASP A 166 -0.74 8.14 25.64
C ASP A 166 -1.14 7.43 24.33
N ARG A 167 -2.23 6.67 24.32
CA ARG A 167 -2.74 6.00 23.12
C ARG A 167 -3.73 6.89 22.40
N GLN A 168 -3.32 7.41 21.26
CA GLN A 168 -4.19 8.23 20.42
C GLN A 168 -4.84 7.39 19.31
N PRO A 169 -6.06 7.73 18.86
CA PRO A 169 -6.64 7.14 17.66
C PRO A 169 -5.69 7.32 16.47
N TYR A 170 -5.40 6.24 15.78
CA TYR A 170 -4.46 6.29 14.66
C TYR A 170 -5.07 6.93 13.41
N ALA A 171 -4.21 7.55 12.59
CA ALA A 171 -4.62 8.14 11.33
C ALA A 171 -4.77 7.07 10.25
N LEU A 172 -5.89 7.14 9.49
CA LEU A 172 -6.15 6.21 8.37
C LEU A 172 -5.39 6.58 7.08
N THR A 173 -4.76 7.76 7.04
CA THR A 173 -3.91 8.17 5.91
C THR A 173 -2.53 8.50 6.43
N VAL A 174 -1.54 7.74 6.01
CA VAL A 174 -0.18 7.85 6.53
C VAL A 174 0.85 7.79 5.39
N PRO A 175 2.06 8.33 5.61
CA PRO A 175 3.13 8.22 4.64
C PRO A 175 3.61 6.77 4.50
N MET A 176 4.20 6.47 3.32
CA MET A 176 4.88 5.22 3.04
C MET A 176 6.10 5.44 2.15
N MET A 177 7.03 4.48 2.19
CA MET A 177 8.17 4.42 1.30
C MET A 177 8.10 3.15 0.43
N PRO A 178 7.63 3.24 -0.83
CA PRO A 178 7.67 2.13 -1.76
C PRO A 178 9.09 1.92 -2.29
N PHE A 179 9.55 0.67 -2.34
CA PHE A 179 10.81 0.29 -2.97
C PHE A 179 10.73 -1.16 -3.44
N GLY A 180 11.56 -1.52 -4.41
CA GLY A 180 11.55 -2.87 -4.94
C GLY A 180 12.34 -3.04 -6.22
N VAL A 181 12.07 -4.17 -6.86
CA VAL A 181 12.73 -4.59 -8.10
C VAL A 181 11.70 -4.89 -9.17
N GLY A 182 12.10 -4.76 -10.41
CA GLY A 182 11.25 -5.12 -11.53
C GLY A 182 12.05 -5.57 -12.74
N PHE A 183 11.33 -6.14 -13.66
CA PHE A 183 11.83 -6.51 -14.99
C PHE A 183 10.86 -5.99 -16.04
N ARG A 184 11.38 -5.40 -17.12
CA ARG A 184 10.56 -4.89 -18.21
C ARG A 184 11.07 -5.34 -19.57
N PHE A 185 10.13 -5.53 -20.49
CA PHE A 185 10.36 -5.93 -21.86
C PHE A 185 9.51 -5.10 -22.82
N LYS A 186 10.13 -4.57 -23.88
CA LYS A 186 9.43 -3.85 -24.96
C LYS A 186 9.47 -4.68 -26.26
N PRO A 187 8.37 -5.25 -26.72
CA PRO A 187 8.32 -5.91 -28.02
C PRO A 187 8.45 -4.92 -29.20
N ASN A 188 7.97 -3.69 -29.00
CA ASN A 188 8.01 -2.60 -29.98
C ASN A 188 8.14 -1.23 -29.30
N ASP A 189 8.17 -0.14 -30.09
CA ASP A 189 8.36 1.22 -29.59
C ASP A 189 7.10 1.80 -28.92
N MET A 190 5.95 1.12 -28.95
CA MET A 190 4.70 1.60 -28.35
C MET A 190 4.41 0.93 -27.02
N LEU A 191 4.71 -0.36 -26.89
CA LEU A 191 4.31 -1.21 -25.78
C LEU A 191 5.51 -1.60 -24.91
N THR A 192 5.31 -1.62 -23.61
CA THR A 192 6.22 -2.21 -22.63
C THR A 192 5.41 -3.06 -21.66
N PHE A 193 5.86 -4.28 -21.45
CA PHE A 193 5.36 -5.18 -20.40
C PHE A 193 6.38 -5.28 -19.28
N GLY A 194 5.92 -5.54 -18.08
CA GLY A 194 6.83 -5.79 -16.97
C GLY A 194 6.17 -6.47 -15.80
N VAL A 195 7.02 -6.90 -14.88
CA VAL A 195 6.64 -7.43 -13.58
C VAL A 195 7.42 -6.69 -12.51
N GLU A 196 6.80 -6.46 -11.38
CA GLU A 196 7.38 -5.77 -10.22
C GLU A 196 7.08 -6.53 -8.94
N TYR A 197 8.06 -6.60 -8.06
CA TYR A 197 7.87 -6.98 -6.68
C TYR A 197 8.39 -5.84 -5.79
N GLY A 198 7.49 -5.22 -5.06
CA GLY A 198 7.81 -4.06 -4.25
C GLY A 198 7.22 -4.12 -2.87
N PHE A 199 7.99 -3.63 -1.91
CA PHE A 199 7.61 -3.44 -0.52
C PHE A 199 7.17 -2.01 -0.29
N ARG A 200 6.28 -1.82 0.69
CA ARG A 200 5.87 -0.52 1.23
C ARG A 200 6.17 -0.53 2.71
N LYS A 201 7.25 0.17 3.07
CA LYS A 201 7.49 0.49 4.47
C LYS A 201 6.50 1.57 4.88
N THR A 202 5.67 1.29 5.87
CA THR A 202 4.72 2.27 6.40
C THR A 202 5.27 2.92 7.66
N TRP A 203 4.65 4.03 8.10
CA TRP A 203 4.90 4.67 9.40
C TRP A 203 3.70 4.52 10.32
N THR A 204 3.05 3.35 10.29
CA THR A 204 2.00 2.95 11.22
C THR A 204 2.19 1.49 11.61
N ASP A 205 1.78 1.17 12.80
CA ASP A 205 1.70 -0.16 13.37
C ASP A 205 0.23 -0.60 13.56
N TYR A 206 -0.70 0.11 12.91
CA TYR A 206 -2.14 -0.12 13.04
C TYR A 206 -2.79 -0.47 11.70
N LEU A 207 -2.03 -0.98 10.72
CA LEU A 207 -2.60 -1.43 9.45
C LEU A 207 -3.61 -2.58 9.66
N ASP A 208 -3.40 -3.35 10.73
CA ASP A 208 -4.23 -4.48 11.17
C ASP A 208 -5.03 -4.22 12.47
N ASP A 209 -4.99 -2.97 13.00
CA ASP A 209 -5.60 -2.58 14.28
C ASP A 209 -4.93 -3.22 15.51
N VAL A 210 -3.69 -3.72 15.38
CA VAL A 210 -2.95 -4.41 16.45
C VAL A 210 -1.59 -3.76 16.64
N SER A 211 -1.25 -3.34 17.87
CA SER A 211 0.00 -2.66 18.15
C SER A 211 0.49 -2.91 19.58
N THR A 212 -0.34 -2.64 20.59
CA THR A 212 0.11 -2.54 21.98
C THR A 212 -0.35 -3.73 22.85
N THR A 213 -1.16 -3.47 23.88
CA THR A 213 -1.61 -4.47 24.85
C THR A 213 -3.12 -4.56 24.94
N TYR A 214 -3.63 -5.71 25.37
CA TYR A 214 -5.03 -5.90 25.68
C TYR A 214 -5.49 -4.95 26.78
N VAL A 215 -6.70 -4.40 26.59
CA VAL A 215 -7.42 -3.61 27.60
C VAL A 215 -8.64 -4.40 28.09
N GLY A 216 -9.11 -4.10 29.29
CA GLY A 216 -10.28 -4.82 29.86
C GLY A 216 -11.55 -4.57 29.06
N LYS A 217 -12.38 -5.61 28.93
CA LYS A 217 -13.69 -5.50 28.26
C LYS A 217 -14.58 -4.46 28.91
N GLU A 218 -14.55 -4.37 30.24
CA GLU A 218 -15.32 -3.39 31.02
C GLU A 218 -14.96 -1.93 30.65
N LEU A 219 -13.70 -1.68 30.26
CA LEU A 219 -13.28 -0.38 29.76
C LEU A 219 -13.94 -0.09 28.43
N LEU A 220 -13.84 -1.04 27.47
CA LEU A 220 -14.39 -0.87 26.13
C LEU A 220 -15.91 -0.72 26.15
N ASP A 221 -16.62 -1.48 26.99
CA ASP A 221 -18.08 -1.40 27.17
C ASP A 221 -18.54 -0.04 27.74
N ARG A 222 -17.68 0.67 28.50
CA ARG A 222 -17.96 2.04 28.95
C ARG A 222 -17.95 3.07 27.81
N TYR A 223 -17.09 2.86 26.83
CA TYR A 223 -16.96 3.75 25.67
C TYR A 223 -17.83 3.32 24.49
N HIS A 224 -18.17 2.01 24.41
CA HIS A 224 -18.97 1.39 23.35
C HIS A 224 -20.00 0.45 23.96
N SER A 225 -21.18 0.98 24.28
CA SER A 225 -22.25 0.26 25.01
C SER A 225 -22.90 -0.88 24.23
N ASP A 226 -22.58 -1.03 22.94
CA ASP A 226 -23.04 -2.14 22.06
C ASP A 226 -22.23 -3.44 22.26
N GLY A 227 -21.13 -3.39 23.03
CA GLY A 227 -20.24 -4.52 23.31
C GLY A 227 -19.39 -4.98 22.14
N VAL A 228 -19.51 -4.36 20.94
CA VAL A 228 -18.78 -4.80 19.73
C VAL A 228 -17.29 -4.60 19.88
N ALA A 229 -16.89 -3.47 20.48
CA ALA A 229 -15.48 -3.18 20.73
C ALA A 229 -14.83 -4.26 21.64
N ALA A 230 -15.51 -4.67 22.70
CA ALA A 230 -15.04 -5.70 23.61
C ALA A 230 -14.93 -7.10 22.95
N ILE A 231 -15.86 -7.42 22.06
CA ILE A 231 -15.84 -8.68 21.30
C ILE A 231 -14.64 -8.72 20.34
N LEU A 232 -14.42 -7.63 19.58
CA LEU A 232 -13.39 -7.59 18.54
C LEU A 232 -11.99 -7.31 19.08
N ALA A 233 -11.85 -6.69 20.24
CA ALA A 233 -10.56 -6.49 20.90
C ALA A 233 -9.92 -7.79 21.34
N ASP A 234 -10.71 -8.76 21.82
CA ASP A 234 -10.24 -10.07 22.27
C ASP A 234 -11.22 -11.18 21.86
N ARG A 235 -10.82 -11.95 20.86
CA ARG A 235 -11.58 -13.07 20.28
C ARG A 235 -11.08 -14.45 20.73
N SER A 236 -10.21 -14.51 21.71
CA SER A 236 -9.64 -15.76 22.23
C SER A 236 -10.70 -16.72 22.76
N GLY A 237 -11.78 -16.19 23.34
CA GLY A 237 -12.93 -16.96 23.83
C GLY A 237 -13.69 -17.73 22.75
N GLU A 238 -13.55 -17.37 21.46
CA GLU A 238 -14.15 -18.11 20.35
C GLU A 238 -13.41 -19.45 20.09
N VAL A 239 -12.14 -19.52 20.42
CA VAL A 239 -11.31 -20.74 20.26
C VAL A 239 -11.29 -21.55 21.55
N GLN A 240 -11.18 -20.88 22.67
CA GLN A 240 -11.17 -21.54 24.00
C GLN A 240 -12.25 -20.92 24.88
N ALA A 241 -13.36 -21.63 25.05
CA ALA A 241 -14.47 -21.14 25.83
C ALA A 241 -14.06 -20.72 27.25
N GLY A 242 -14.43 -19.49 27.64
CA GLY A 242 -14.11 -18.91 28.93
C GLY A 242 -12.70 -18.31 29.04
N TYR A 243 -11.88 -18.39 28.00
CA TYR A 243 -10.57 -17.72 28.00
C TYR A 243 -10.71 -16.23 27.67
N VAL A 244 -10.00 -15.39 28.39
CA VAL A 244 -9.91 -13.95 28.19
C VAL A 244 -8.47 -13.54 28.45
N ASN A 245 -7.89 -12.75 27.56
CA ASN A 245 -6.57 -12.21 27.79
C ASN A 245 -6.57 -11.20 28.95
N ALA A 246 -5.57 -11.30 29.82
CA ALA A 246 -5.44 -10.36 30.93
C ALA A 246 -5.05 -8.98 30.41
N VAL A 247 -5.52 -7.93 31.10
CA VAL A 247 -5.15 -6.54 30.83
C VAL A 247 -3.64 -6.38 30.94
N GLY A 248 -3.05 -5.69 29.95
CA GLY A 248 -1.61 -5.42 29.90
C GLY A 248 -0.78 -6.52 29.23
N ILE A 249 -1.40 -7.67 28.85
CA ILE A 249 -0.70 -8.64 27.99
C ILE A 249 -0.55 -8.05 26.59
N GLU A 250 0.59 -8.31 25.97
CA GLU A 250 0.91 -7.91 24.59
C GLU A 250 -0.14 -8.41 23.58
N ARG A 251 -0.70 -7.49 22.83
CA ARG A 251 -1.63 -7.74 21.73
C ARG A 251 -0.90 -7.65 20.38
N GLY A 252 0.03 -6.70 20.23
CA GLY A 252 0.94 -6.49 19.12
C GLY A 252 2.34 -6.14 19.58
N ASP A 253 3.26 -5.97 18.64
CA ASP A 253 4.64 -5.51 18.86
C ASP A 253 4.79 -4.06 18.39
N ASP A 254 4.62 -3.10 19.30
CA ASP A 254 4.67 -1.66 19.01
C ASP A 254 6.05 -1.13 18.57
N SER A 255 7.07 -1.99 18.61
CA SER A 255 8.42 -1.65 18.15
C SER A 255 8.60 -1.74 16.64
N LEU A 256 7.71 -2.42 15.92
CA LEU A 256 7.80 -2.71 14.50
C LEU A 256 6.57 -2.19 13.75
N ASN A 257 6.79 -1.23 12.85
CA ASN A 257 5.72 -0.78 11.96
C ASN A 257 5.34 -1.86 10.95
N ASP A 258 4.07 -1.88 10.57
CA ASP A 258 3.53 -2.76 9.54
C ASP A 258 4.05 -2.44 8.15
N TRP A 259 4.15 -3.46 7.31
CA TRP A 259 4.53 -3.36 5.92
C TRP A 259 3.50 -4.07 5.06
N TYR A 260 3.50 -3.77 3.77
CA TYR A 260 2.82 -4.63 2.79
C TYR A 260 3.64 -4.74 1.51
N ALA A 261 3.43 -5.82 0.78
CA ALA A 261 4.08 -6.09 -0.48
C ALA A 261 3.07 -6.07 -1.63
N TYR A 262 3.52 -5.74 -2.84
CA TYR A 262 2.74 -5.80 -4.06
C TYR A 262 3.54 -6.45 -5.17
N LEU A 263 3.11 -7.64 -5.57
CA LEU A 263 3.60 -8.34 -6.76
C LEU A 263 2.62 -8.06 -7.90
N ASN A 264 3.08 -7.43 -8.97
CA ASN A 264 2.21 -7.07 -10.08
C ASN A 264 2.84 -7.27 -11.44
N ALA A 265 2.00 -7.48 -12.43
CA ALA A 265 2.34 -7.36 -13.84
C ALA A 265 1.71 -6.09 -14.41
N TYR A 266 2.39 -5.44 -15.35
CA TYR A 266 1.90 -4.22 -15.96
C TYR A 266 2.09 -4.21 -17.48
N VAL A 267 1.25 -3.41 -18.12
CA VAL A 267 1.43 -2.99 -19.51
C VAL A 267 1.47 -1.47 -19.56
N SER A 268 2.40 -0.90 -20.32
CA SER A 268 2.47 0.55 -20.53
C SER A 268 2.59 0.92 -22.00
N PHE A 269 2.00 2.07 -22.33
CA PHE A 269 1.88 2.61 -23.67
C PHE A 269 2.58 3.96 -23.75
N ARG A 270 3.42 4.15 -24.77
CA ARG A 270 4.07 5.43 -25.02
C ARG A 270 3.08 6.43 -25.61
N LEU A 271 2.97 7.61 -24.99
CA LEU A 271 1.90 8.58 -25.25
C LEU A 271 1.92 9.16 -26.68
N ASP A 272 3.12 9.49 -27.20
CA ASP A 272 3.23 10.04 -28.58
C ASP A 272 2.71 9.07 -29.65
N LYS A 273 2.92 7.76 -29.46
CA LYS A 273 2.45 6.74 -30.38
C LYS A 273 0.95 6.53 -30.31
N VAL A 274 0.37 6.58 -29.10
CA VAL A 274 -1.08 6.51 -28.91
C VAL A 274 -1.77 7.69 -29.59
N LEU A 275 -1.29 8.92 -29.37
CA LEU A 275 -1.86 10.13 -29.97
C LEU A 275 -1.72 10.14 -31.50
N TRP A 276 -0.61 9.68 -32.05
CA TRP A 276 -0.42 9.52 -33.48
C TRP A 276 -1.44 8.54 -34.10
N PHE A 277 -1.67 7.39 -33.45
CA PHE A 277 -2.60 6.38 -33.92
C PHE A 277 -4.05 6.88 -33.91
N VAL A 278 -4.47 7.60 -32.86
CA VAL A 278 -5.79 8.21 -32.75
C VAL A 278 -5.96 9.33 -33.80
N GLY A 279 -4.94 10.14 -34.02
CA GLY A 279 -4.95 11.21 -35.03
C GLY A 279 -5.11 10.67 -36.44
N LYS A 280 -4.43 9.58 -36.79
CA LYS A 280 -4.53 8.95 -38.11
C LYS A 280 -5.94 8.40 -38.40
N LYS A 281 -6.57 7.72 -37.43
CA LYS A 281 -7.95 7.25 -37.57
C LYS A 281 -8.98 8.37 -37.81
N ARG A 282 -8.75 9.55 -37.21
CA ARG A 282 -9.63 10.72 -37.46
C ARG A 282 -9.51 11.27 -38.88
N CYS A 283 -8.36 11.19 -39.53
CA CYS A 283 -8.19 11.59 -40.91
C CYS A 283 -8.84 10.60 -41.88
N ASP A 284 -8.72 9.28 -41.61
CA ASP A 284 -9.31 8.24 -42.48
C ASP A 284 -10.86 8.18 -42.43
N MET A 285 -11.49 8.75 -41.39
CA MET A 285 -12.97 8.83 -41.30
C MET A 285 -13.59 10.09 -41.97
N ARG A 286 -12.78 10.94 -42.61
CA ARG A 286 -13.24 12.16 -43.28
C ARG A 286 -13.19 12.08 -44.81
N HIS A 287 -13.01 10.88 -45.37
CA HIS A 287 -13.09 10.61 -46.80
C HIS A 287 -14.25 9.66 -47.15
#